data_40b221539bb0130d0d9ab94a3fee56b8
#
_entry.id   40b221539bb0130d0d9ab94a3fee56b8
#
_cell.length_a   1.000
_cell.length_b   1.000
_cell.length_c   1.000
_cell.angle_alpha   90.00
_cell.angle_beta   90.00
_cell.angle_gamma   90.00
#
_symmetry.space_group_name_H-M   'P 1'
#
loop_
_entity.id
_entity.type
_entity.pdbx_description
1 polymer ?
#
loop_
_entity_poly.entity_id
_entity_poly.type
_entity_poly.pdbx_seq_one_letter_code
_entity_poly.pdbx_strand_id
1 'polypeptide(L)'
;NHDYSVLCEHMGKSQIAPRVFNCHAPDTGNAEILAQFGTDSQKAQWLVPLLEGEIRSCFSMTEPDTSGADPTGLRTTAVRDGDEWVINGHKWFTSGAIGARFAIAMIVTNPRGGPHERASMIIVPTDAPGFDLIRPVSVMGHTGGGGHCEIQYNDCRVPVDNLLGPEHGGFMIAQARLGPGRIHHCMRAIGSAERAFEIMCRHANVRESHGSKLGQKQFVQEWIATSRMEIEQARLLTQYAAWKMDSVGKENARQELSMVKVVVPNMMMDVLDRVMQCLGALGVSDDTPVASMWRNGRALRIADGPDEVHKMVIARRELKRFA
;
A
#
# COMPACT_ATOMS: atom_id res chain seq x y z
N ASN A 1 -10.81 -0.29 -13.68
CA ASN A 1 -10.00 0.61 -12.84
C ASN A 1 -10.54 2.05 -12.89
N HIS A 2 -10.93 2.56 -14.07
CA HIS A 2 -11.39 3.94 -14.21
C HIS A 2 -12.65 4.20 -13.35
N ASP A 3 -13.70 3.39 -13.47
CA ASP A 3 -14.92 3.54 -12.66
C ASP A 3 -14.65 3.31 -11.17
N TYR A 4 -13.79 2.35 -10.85
CA TYR A 4 -13.35 2.10 -9.48
C TYR A 4 -12.60 3.29 -8.88
N SER A 5 -11.92 4.11 -9.70
CA SER A 5 -11.18 5.27 -9.20
C SER A 5 -12.08 6.26 -8.47
N VAL A 6 -13.28 6.48 -8.99
CA VAL A 6 -14.28 7.37 -8.38
C VAL A 6 -14.77 6.81 -7.04
N LEU A 7 -15.16 5.52 -7.03
CA LEU A 7 -15.61 4.86 -5.79
C LEU A 7 -14.50 4.83 -4.73
N CYS A 8 -13.27 4.53 -5.17
CA CYS A 8 -12.12 4.44 -4.27
C CYS A 8 -11.74 5.80 -3.68
N GLU A 9 -11.87 6.89 -4.44
CA GLU A 9 -11.70 8.25 -3.92
C GLU A 9 -12.74 8.56 -2.84
N HIS A 10 -14.03 8.23 -3.07
CA HIS A 10 -15.07 8.42 -2.05
C HIS A 10 -14.78 7.63 -0.78
N MET A 11 -14.33 6.37 -0.90
CA MET A 11 -13.90 5.58 0.26
C MET A 11 -12.70 6.21 0.99
N GLY A 12 -11.80 6.86 0.25
CA GLY A 12 -10.62 7.55 0.79
C GLY A 12 -10.95 8.73 1.72
N LYS A 13 -12.14 9.30 1.64
CA LYS A 13 -12.63 10.35 2.58
C LYS A 13 -12.87 9.80 4.00
N SER A 14 -12.97 8.48 4.16
CA SER A 14 -13.17 7.81 5.45
C SER A 14 -12.00 6.88 5.76
N GLN A 15 -11.50 6.92 7.00
CA GLN A 15 -10.42 6.03 7.44
C GLN A 15 -10.86 4.57 7.58
N ILE A 16 -12.16 4.31 7.69
CA ILE A 16 -12.72 2.97 7.91
C ILE A 16 -13.43 2.40 6.68
N ALA A 17 -13.91 3.22 5.75
CA ALA A 17 -14.71 2.76 4.61
C ALA A 17 -13.98 1.71 3.75
N PRO A 18 -12.68 1.85 3.41
CA PRO A 18 -11.99 0.82 2.65
C PRO A 18 -12.00 -0.55 3.32
N ARG A 19 -11.99 -0.59 4.66
CA ARG A 19 -12.07 -1.83 5.43
C ARG A 19 -13.49 -2.41 5.46
N VAL A 20 -14.50 -1.54 5.61
CA VAL A 20 -15.92 -1.94 5.63
C VAL A 20 -16.34 -2.56 4.30
N PHE A 21 -15.88 -1.99 3.19
CA PHE A 21 -16.19 -2.48 1.84
C PHE A 21 -15.20 -3.55 1.34
N ASN A 22 -14.36 -4.09 2.22
CA ASN A 22 -13.32 -5.08 1.89
C ASN A 22 -12.38 -4.65 0.73
N CYS A 23 -12.12 -3.34 0.64
CA CYS A 23 -11.25 -2.72 -0.35
C CYS A 23 -9.92 -2.20 0.26
N HIS A 24 -9.51 -2.77 1.39
CA HIS A 24 -8.32 -2.35 2.13
C HIS A 24 -7.11 -3.25 1.81
N ALA A 25 -5.94 -2.66 1.70
CA ALA A 25 -4.69 -3.43 1.67
C ALA A 25 -4.39 -3.98 3.10
N PRO A 26 -3.82 -5.19 3.22
CA PRO A 26 -3.28 -6.05 2.15
C PRO A 26 -4.30 -6.95 1.46
N ASP A 27 -5.52 -7.10 2.00
CA ASP A 27 -6.50 -8.10 1.60
C ASP A 27 -6.86 -8.02 0.10
N THR A 28 -7.09 -6.82 -0.45
CA THR A 28 -7.40 -6.66 -1.86
C THR A 28 -6.31 -7.22 -2.77
N GLY A 29 -5.04 -6.86 -2.53
CA GLY A 29 -3.93 -7.35 -3.34
C GLY A 29 -3.68 -8.85 -3.17
N ASN A 30 -3.92 -9.38 -1.96
CA ASN A 30 -3.82 -10.81 -1.69
C ASN A 30 -4.95 -11.58 -2.38
N ALA A 31 -6.19 -11.05 -2.37
CA ALA A 31 -7.32 -11.62 -3.11
C ALA A 31 -7.06 -11.65 -4.63
N GLU A 32 -6.51 -10.58 -5.20
CA GLU A 32 -6.17 -10.52 -6.63
C GLU A 32 -5.18 -11.61 -7.05
N ILE A 33 -4.10 -11.82 -6.29
CA ILE A 33 -3.12 -12.86 -6.63
C ILE A 33 -3.61 -14.27 -6.32
N LEU A 34 -4.46 -14.47 -5.30
CA LEU A 34 -5.15 -15.74 -5.07
C LEU A 34 -6.10 -16.07 -6.22
N ALA A 35 -6.88 -15.09 -6.70
CA ALA A 35 -7.78 -15.28 -7.83
C ALA A 35 -7.02 -15.65 -9.11
N GLN A 36 -5.86 -15.03 -9.35
CA GLN A 36 -5.09 -15.19 -10.57
C GLN A 36 -4.21 -16.45 -10.56
N PHE A 37 -3.58 -16.78 -9.43
CA PHE A 37 -2.53 -17.80 -9.34
C PHE A 37 -2.89 -18.97 -8.42
N GLY A 38 -3.93 -18.85 -7.61
CA GLY A 38 -4.34 -19.90 -6.67
C GLY A 38 -4.95 -21.11 -7.37
N THR A 39 -4.69 -22.30 -6.82
CA THR A 39 -5.43 -23.52 -7.18
C THR A 39 -6.87 -23.44 -6.71
N ASP A 40 -7.75 -24.29 -7.21
CA ASP A 40 -9.16 -24.32 -6.76
C ASP A 40 -9.28 -24.60 -5.26
N SER A 41 -8.43 -25.47 -4.72
CA SER A 41 -8.35 -25.74 -3.28
C SER A 41 -7.93 -24.49 -2.50
N GLN A 42 -6.88 -23.79 -2.93
CA GLN A 42 -6.42 -22.55 -2.29
C GLN A 42 -7.47 -21.44 -2.37
N LYS A 43 -8.19 -21.33 -3.50
CA LYS A 43 -9.30 -20.37 -3.64
C LYS A 43 -10.44 -20.69 -2.69
N ALA A 44 -10.84 -21.95 -2.59
CA ALA A 44 -11.90 -22.36 -1.66
C ALA A 44 -11.51 -22.10 -0.20
N GLN A 45 -10.26 -22.39 0.16
CA GLN A 45 -9.78 -22.29 1.55
C GLN A 45 -9.50 -20.85 1.98
N TRP A 46 -8.94 -20.02 1.09
CA TRP A 46 -8.42 -18.70 1.45
C TRP A 46 -9.11 -17.53 0.76
N LEU A 47 -9.42 -17.65 -0.55
CA LEU A 47 -9.99 -16.53 -1.31
C LEU A 47 -11.46 -16.30 -0.96
N VAL A 48 -12.26 -17.34 -0.96
CA VAL A 48 -13.71 -17.22 -0.70
C VAL A 48 -13.98 -16.59 0.66
N PRO A 49 -13.46 -17.12 1.79
CA PRO A 49 -13.72 -16.52 3.08
C PRO A 49 -13.05 -15.14 3.25
N LEU A 50 -11.96 -14.84 2.51
CA LEU A 50 -11.35 -13.52 2.49
C LEU A 50 -12.30 -12.50 1.80
N LEU A 51 -12.93 -12.86 0.67
CA LEU A 51 -13.88 -12.00 -0.04
C LEU A 51 -15.16 -11.79 0.76
N GLU A 52 -15.61 -12.78 1.50
CA GLU A 52 -16.78 -12.68 2.39
C GLU A 52 -16.46 -11.91 3.70
N GLY A 53 -15.19 -11.58 3.93
CA GLY A 53 -14.76 -10.82 5.10
C GLY A 53 -14.72 -11.63 6.40
N GLU A 54 -14.83 -12.95 6.32
CA GLU A 54 -14.77 -13.89 7.46
C GLU A 54 -13.36 -13.99 8.03
N ILE A 55 -12.35 -13.90 7.15
CA ILE A 55 -10.94 -13.92 7.52
C ILE A 55 -10.22 -12.68 6.99
N ARG A 56 -9.02 -12.45 7.53
CA ARG A 56 -8.08 -11.43 7.09
C ARG A 56 -6.76 -12.07 6.70
N SER A 57 -5.98 -11.33 5.91
CA SER A 57 -4.68 -11.77 5.44
C SER A 57 -3.60 -10.73 5.72
N CYS A 58 -2.34 -11.14 5.62
CA CYS A 58 -1.21 -10.23 5.59
C CYS A 58 -0.26 -10.55 4.43
N PHE A 59 0.64 -9.62 4.13
CA PHE A 59 1.65 -9.79 3.08
C PHE A 59 3.03 -9.64 3.69
N SER A 60 3.83 -10.71 3.62
CA SER A 60 5.12 -10.84 4.30
C SER A 60 6.25 -10.85 3.27
N MET A 61 6.80 -9.67 2.94
CA MET A 61 7.83 -9.52 1.91
C MET A 61 9.09 -8.86 2.46
N THR A 62 8.97 -7.66 3.02
CA THR A 62 10.10 -6.84 3.46
C THR A 62 10.87 -7.49 4.61
N GLU A 63 12.19 -7.30 4.64
CA GLU A 63 13.10 -7.79 5.69
C GLU A 63 13.84 -6.62 6.33
N PRO A 64 14.19 -6.68 7.63
CA PRO A 64 14.88 -5.59 8.30
C PRO A 64 16.31 -5.37 7.80
N ASP A 65 16.98 -6.45 7.38
CA ASP A 65 18.40 -6.42 7.01
C ASP A 65 18.64 -6.27 5.49
N THR A 66 17.58 -6.08 4.71
CA THR A 66 17.68 -5.89 3.26
C THR A 66 16.87 -4.68 2.81
N SER A 67 17.23 -4.13 1.65
CA SER A 67 16.49 -3.00 1.10
C SER A 67 15.08 -3.41 0.67
N GLY A 68 14.04 -2.86 1.28
CA GLY A 68 12.65 -3.06 0.85
C GLY A 68 12.37 -2.52 -0.56
N ALA A 69 13.21 -1.63 -1.08
CA ALA A 69 13.12 -1.10 -2.45
C ALA A 69 13.68 -2.08 -3.51
N ASP A 70 14.46 -3.07 -3.09
CA ASP A 70 15.04 -4.11 -3.95
C ASP A 70 14.72 -5.50 -3.40
N PRO A 71 13.60 -6.10 -3.81
CA PRO A 71 13.21 -7.43 -3.35
C PRO A 71 14.08 -8.57 -3.88
N THR A 72 15.04 -8.28 -4.77
CA THR A 72 15.99 -9.30 -5.26
C THR A 72 17.01 -9.69 -4.19
N GLY A 73 17.18 -8.87 -3.15
CA GLY A 73 18.09 -9.09 -2.03
C GLY A 73 17.52 -9.89 -0.85
N LEU A 74 16.30 -10.43 -0.93
CA LEU A 74 15.66 -11.20 0.15
C LEU A 74 16.54 -12.36 0.64
N ARG A 75 16.47 -12.62 1.97
CA ARG A 75 17.29 -13.62 2.68
C ARG A 75 16.46 -14.70 3.38
N THR A 76 15.18 -14.46 3.69
CA THR A 76 14.26 -15.48 4.22
C THR A 76 14.19 -16.63 3.22
N THR A 77 14.48 -17.86 3.67
CA THR A 77 14.57 -19.05 2.82
C THR A 77 13.49 -20.07 3.13
N ALA A 78 13.12 -20.85 2.13
CA ALA A 78 12.38 -22.10 2.33
C ALA A 78 13.10 -23.23 1.63
N VAL A 79 13.22 -24.35 2.33
CA VAL A 79 13.80 -25.59 1.81
C VAL A 79 12.73 -26.66 1.83
N ARG A 80 12.65 -27.45 0.76
CA ARG A 80 11.72 -28.59 0.69
C ARG A 80 12.26 -29.75 1.52
N ASP A 81 11.42 -30.26 2.41
CA ASP A 81 11.67 -31.44 3.26
C ASP A 81 10.47 -32.38 3.15
N GLY A 82 10.58 -33.40 2.30
CA GLY A 82 9.46 -34.27 1.95
C GLY A 82 8.32 -33.50 1.29
N ASP A 83 7.15 -33.54 1.92
CA ASP A 83 5.92 -32.87 1.44
C ASP A 83 5.68 -31.51 2.12
N GLU A 84 6.73 -30.95 2.74
CA GLU A 84 6.65 -29.65 3.44
C GLU A 84 7.73 -28.67 2.94
N TRP A 85 7.43 -27.38 3.06
CA TRP A 85 8.39 -26.29 3.08
C TRP A 85 8.80 -26.00 4.51
N VAL A 86 10.09 -25.91 4.78
CA VAL A 86 10.67 -25.46 6.04
C VAL A 86 11.19 -24.06 5.86
N ILE A 87 10.54 -23.09 6.49
CA ILE A 87 10.77 -21.64 6.32
C ILE A 87 11.59 -21.12 7.47
N ASN A 88 12.67 -20.39 7.15
CA ASN A 88 13.51 -19.71 8.13
C ASN A 88 13.85 -18.28 7.67
N GLY A 89 13.72 -17.32 8.58
CA GLY A 89 14.10 -15.93 8.30
C GLY A 89 13.28 -14.91 9.04
N HIS A 90 13.57 -13.64 8.77
CA HIS A 90 13.05 -12.50 9.50
C HIS A 90 12.38 -11.51 8.56
N LYS A 91 11.11 -11.25 8.80
CA LYS A 91 10.30 -10.30 8.04
C LYS A 91 9.81 -9.17 8.94
N TRP A 92 9.63 -7.99 8.37
CA TRP A 92 9.01 -6.89 9.07
C TRP A 92 8.09 -6.07 8.16
N PHE A 93 7.40 -5.09 8.71
CA PHE A 93 6.33 -4.38 8.00
C PHE A 93 5.33 -5.32 7.33
N THR A 94 5.12 -6.50 7.92
CA THR A 94 4.04 -7.42 7.54
C THR A 94 2.73 -6.81 7.96
N SER A 95 2.15 -6.00 7.08
CA SER A 95 0.95 -5.22 7.37
C SER A 95 -0.27 -6.10 7.48
N GLY A 96 -1.08 -5.85 8.51
CA GLY A 96 -2.32 -6.59 8.75
C GLY A 96 -2.14 -7.91 9.50
N ALA A 97 -0.94 -8.25 10.00
CA ALA A 97 -0.68 -9.55 10.62
C ALA A 97 -1.45 -9.77 11.93
N ILE A 98 -1.76 -8.71 12.70
CA ILE A 98 -2.63 -8.86 13.87
C ILE A 98 -4.04 -9.21 13.42
N GLY A 99 -4.47 -10.42 13.75
CA GLY A 99 -5.79 -10.96 13.40
C GLY A 99 -5.90 -11.49 11.97
N ALA A 100 -4.79 -11.58 11.23
CA ALA A 100 -4.75 -12.30 9.96
C ALA A 100 -4.84 -13.82 10.21
N ARG A 101 -5.49 -14.53 9.29
CA ARG A 101 -5.56 -16.00 9.30
C ARG A 101 -4.41 -16.63 8.52
N PHE A 102 -3.89 -15.91 7.55
CA PHE A 102 -2.75 -16.36 6.74
C PHE A 102 -1.91 -15.18 6.25
N ALA A 103 -0.63 -15.47 5.98
CA ALA A 103 0.29 -14.62 5.29
C ALA A 103 0.54 -15.14 3.87
N ILE A 104 0.61 -14.24 2.87
CA ILE A 104 1.28 -14.55 1.62
C ILE A 104 2.71 -14.05 1.76
N ALA A 105 3.66 -14.98 1.78
CA ALA A 105 5.06 -14.68 2.06
C ALA A 105 5.92 -14.85 0.81
N MET A 106 6.74 -13.83 0.49
CA MET A 106 7.76 -13.91 -0.56
C MET A 106 9.06 -14.43 0.03
N ILE A 107 9.48 -15.63 -0.39
CA ILE A 107 10.53 -16.41 0.26
C ILE A 107 11.49 -16.96 -0.79
N VAL A 108 12.79 -16.95 -0.51
CA VAL A 108 13.82 -17.49 -1.40
C VAL A 108 13.79 -19.02 -1.37
N THR A 109 13.43 -19.61 -2.50
CA THR A 109 13.43 -21.07 -2.72
C THR A 109 14.56 -21.51 -3.66
N ASN A 110 15.17 -20.57 -4.42
CA ASN A 110 16.29 -20.81 -5.30
C ASN A 110 17.41 -19.77 -5.07
N PRO A 111 18.29 -19.97 -4.09
CA PRO A 111 19.36 -19.01 -3.80
C PRO A 111 20.33 -18.75 -4.96
N ARG A 112 20.44 -19.69 -5.92
CA ARG A 112 21.34 -19.62 -7.09
C ARG A 112 20.66 -19.12 -8.36
N GLY A 113 19.35 -18.87 -8.34
CA GLY A 113 18.59 -18.35 -9.46
C GLY A 113 18.94 -16.90 -9.82
N GLY A 114 18.56 -16.48 -11.00
CA GLY A 114 18.64 -15.08 -11.42
C GLY A 114 17.85 -14.15 -10.47
N PRO A 115 18.11 -12.84 -10.45
CA PRO A 115 17.52 -11.91 -9.48
C PRO A 115 15.98 -12.00 -9.36
N HIS A 116 15.29 -12.30 -10.46
CA HIS A 116 13.83 -12.40 -10.50
C HIS A 116 13.31 -13.85 -10.38
N GLU A 117 14.19 -14.84 -10.25
CA GLU A 117 13.89 -16.29 -10.22
C GLU A 117 14.33 -16.94 -8.89
N ARG A 118 14.60 -16.12 -7.87
CA ARG A 118 15.06 -16.61 -6.57
C ARG A 118 13.94 -16.95 -5.61
N ALA A 119 12.82 -16.24 -5.68
CA ALA A 119 11.76 -16.31 -4.70
C ALA A 119 10.49 -16.96 -5.24
N SER A 120 9.75 -17.60 -4.33
CA SER A 120 8.40 -18.12 -4.52
C SER A 120 7.44 -17.38 -3.60
N MET A 121 6.13 -17.47 -3.90
CA MET A 121 5.08 -17.06 -2.96
C MET A 121 4.55 -18.29 -2.24
N ILE A 122 4.53 -18.25 -0.92
CA ILE A 122 4.04 -19.35 -0.08
C ILE A 122 2.92 -18.81 0.83
N ILE A 123 1.81 -19.52 0.89
CA ILE A 123 0.72 -19.24 1.83
C ILE A 123 1.08 -19.86 3.16
N VAL A 124 1.21 -19.03 4.20
CA VAL A 124 1.58 -19.49 5.54
C VAL A 124 0.42 -19.17 6.49
N PRO A 125 -0.26 -20.18 7.07
CA PRO A 125 -1.21 -19.96 8.16
C PRO A 125 -0.52 -19.24 9.32
N THR A 126 -1.16 -18.26 9.93
CA THR A 126 -0.54 -17.50 11.03
C THR A 126 -0.51 -18.26 12.35
N ASP A 127 -1.22 -19.37 12.42
CA ASP A 127 -1.20 -20.34 13.55
C ASP A 127 -0.23 -21.52 13.28
N ALA A 128 0.52 -21.52 12.18
CA ALA A 128 1.54 -22.54 11.91
C ALA A 128 2.66 -22.46 12.95
N PRO A 129 3.11 -23.59 13.52
CA PRO A 129 4.28 -23.58 14.41
C PRO A 129 5.47 -22.94 13.73
N GLY A 130 6.15 -22.04 14.46
CA GLY A 130 7.29 -21.28 13.92
C GLY A 130 6.93 -20.01 13.13
N PHE A 131 5.65 -19.65 13.03
CA PHE A 131 5.23 -18.30 12.63
C PHE A 131 5.12 -17.43 13.89
N ASP A 132 6.18 -16.71 14.21
CA ASP A 132 6.24 -15.95 15.46
C ASP A 132 6.03 -14.45 15.18
N LEU A 133 4.88 -13.91 15.59
CA LEU A 133 4.64 -12.47 15.60
C LEU A 133 5.37 -11.85 16.81
N ILE A 134 6.51 -11.17 16.54
CA ILE A 134 7.36 -10.59 17.59
C ILE A 134 6.70 -9.36 18.21
N ARG A 135 6.31 -8.40 17.36
CA ARG A 135 5.69 -7.15 17.80
C ARG A 135 5.06 -6.39 16.64
N PRO A 136 4.09 -5.52 16.89
CA PRO A 136 3.75 -4.46 15.96
C PRO A 136 4.85 -3.38 15.95
N VAL A 137 5.27 -2.96 14.77
CA VAL A 137 6.22 -1.85 14.58
C VAL A 137 5.48 -0.53 14.72
N SER A 138 5.94 0.33 15.62
CA SER A 138 5.38 1.67 15.76
C SER A 138 5.82 2.58 14.61
N VAL A 139 4.87 3.20 13.93
CA VAL A 139 5.11 4.19 12.87
C VAL A 139 4.75 5.57 13.40
N MET A 140 5.74 6.43 13.61
CA MET A 140 5.56 7.78 14.17
C MET A 140 4.72 7.76 15.48
N GLY A 141 5.02 6.84 16.39
CA GLY A 141 4.35 6.70 17.68
C GLY A 141 3.03 5.93 17.66
N HIS A 142 2.58 5.41 16.51
CA HIS A 142 1.32 4.68 16.37
C HIS A 142 1.53 3.29 15.77
N THR A 143 0.78 2.31 16.26
CA THR A 143 0.82 0.92 15.77
C THR A 143 -0.26 0.61 14.74
N GLY A 144 -1.33 1.43 14.67
CA GLY A 144 -2.47 1.21 13.76
C GLY A 144 -3.28 -0.06 14.05
N GLY A 145 -4.46 -0.17 13.45
CA GLY A 145 -5.28 -1.39 13.51
C GLY A 145 -4.73 -2.48 12.56
N GLY A 146 -4.50 -3.69 13.05
CA GLY A 146 -3.89 -4.79 12.29
C GLY A 146 -2.35 -4.76 12.27
N GLY A 147 -1.72 -3.65 12.58
CA GLY A 147 -0.29 -3.47 12.76
C GLY A 147 0.55 -3.60 11.48
N HIS A 148 1.75 -3.04 11.53
CA HIS A 148 2.87 -3.38 10.65
C HIS A 148 3.79 -4.27 11.46
N CYS A 149 3.72 -5.58 11.32
CA CYS A 149 4.31 -6.50 12.29
C CYS A 149 5.69 -6.97 11.86
N GLU A 150 6.49 -7.26 12.87
CA GLU A 150 7.75 -7.98 12.78
C GLU A 150 7.46 -9.47 13.01
N ILE A 151 7.91 -10.31 12.06
CA ILE A 151 7.63 -11.74 12.03
C ILE A 151 8.95 -12.51 11.95
N GLN A 152 9.14 -13.46 12.84
CA GLN A 152 10.21 -14.45 12.75
C GLN A 152 9.63 -15.78 12.27
N TYR A 153 10.25 -16.37 11.27
CA TYR A 153 10.01 -17.73 10.84
C TYR A 153 11.12 -18.63 11.42
N ASN A 154 10.74 -19.55 12.29
CA ASN A 154 11.65 -20.48 12.99
C ASN A 154 11.25 -21.91 12.65
N ASP A 155 11.94 -22.52 11.66
CA ASP A 155 11.59 -23.85 11.15
C ASP A 155 10.07 -23.98 10.89
N CYS A 156 9.46 -22.91 10.37
CA CYS A 156 8.04 -22.87 10.12
C CYS A 156 7.68 -23.81 8.97
N ARG A 157 6.89 -24.85 9.29
CA ARG A 157 6.54 -25.92 8.36
C ARG A 157 5.15 -25.69 7.78
N VAL A 158 5.07 -25.77 6.45
CA VAL A 158 3.79 -25.71 5.72
C VAL A 158 3.81 -26.72 4.56
N PRO A 159 2.66 -27.30 4.18
CA PRO A 159 2.58 -28.21 3.05
C PRO A 159 3.14 -27.63 1.76
N VAL A 160 3.71 -28.45 0.89
CA VAL A 160 4.20 -28.02 -0.44
C VAL A 160 3.09 -27.42 -1.28
N ASP A 161 1.84 -27.85 -1.10
CA ASP A 161 0.66 -27.35 -1.78
C ASP A 161 0.27 -25.90 -1.38
N ASN A 162 0.94 -25.33 -0.38
CA ASN A 162 0.82 -23.93 -0.03
C ASN A 162 1.63 -22.99 -0.98
N LEU A 163 2.34 -23.56 -1.94
CA LEU A 163 2.98 -22.77 -3.01
C LEU A 163 1.91 -22.07 -3.85
N LEU A 164 1.95 -20.74 -3.90
CA LEU A 164 1.04 -19.93 -4.70
C LEU A 164 1.65 -19.64 -6.08
N GLY A 165 1.03 -20.19 -7.11
CA GLY A 165 1.51 -20.06 -8.50
C GLY A 165 2.79 -20.87 -8.77
N PRO A 166 3.58 -20.50 -9.80
CA PRO A 166 4.78 -21.27 -10.17
C PRO A 166 5.90 -21.09 -9.13
N GLU A 167 6.63 -22.18 -8.89
CA GLU A 167 7.87 -22.13 -8.11
C GLU A 167 8.88 -21.18 -8.77
N HIS A 168 9.58 -20.38 -7.96
CA HIS A 168 10.49 -19.31 -8.37
C HIS A 168 9.81 -18.11 -9.08
N GLY A 169 8.48 -18.11 -9.20
CA GLY A 169 7.68 -17.02 -9.79
C GLY A 169 7.30 -15.90 -8.84
N GLY A 170 7.86 -15.86 -7.62
CA GLY A 170 7.45 -14.91 -6.57
C GLY A 170 7.61 -13.45 -6.97
N PHE A 171 8.65 -13.10 -7.71
CA PHE A 171 8.84 -11.72 -8.19
C PHE A 171 7.73 -11.31 -9.17
N MET A 172 7.38 -12.18 -10.12
CA MET A 172 6.29 -11.94 -11.07
C MET A 172 4.96 -11.74 -10.35
N ILE A 173 4.65 -12.61 -9.38
CA ILE A 173 3.41 -12.53 -8.58
C ILE A 173 3.39 -11.25 -7.75
N ALA A 174 4.53 -10.86 -7.14
CA ALA A 174 4.65 -9.59 -6.43
C ALA A 174 4.34 -8.39 -7.34
N GLN A 175 4.85 -8.37 -8.58
CA GLN A 175 4.55 -7.30 -9.53
C GLN A 175 3.07 -7.31 -9.98
N ALA A 176 2.46 -8.49 -10.12
CA ALA A 176 1.03 -8.62 -10.43
C ALA A 176 0.15 -7.99 -9.33
N ARG A 177 0.53 -8.19 -8.06
CA ARG A 177 -0.12 -7.63 -6.88
C ARG A 177 0.09 -6.11 -6.73
N LEU A 178 1.33 -5.66 -6.85
CA LEU A 178 1.71 -4.27 -6.57
C LEU A 178 1.26 -3.30 -7.68
N GLY A 179 1.04 -3.77 -8.90
CA GLY A 179 0.61 -2.93 -10.02
C GLY A 179 -0.72 -2.20 -9.73
N PRO A 180 -1.83 -2.92 -9.59
CA PRO A 180 -3.12 -2.35 -9.23
C PRO A 180 -3.12 -1.69 -7.83
N GLY A 181 -2.45 -2.29 -6.86
CA GLY A 181 -2.35 -1.76 -5.50
C GLY A 181 -1.85 -0.32 -5.46
N ARG A 182 -0.87 0.03 -6.29
CA ARG A 182 -0.30 1.39 -6.36
C ARG A 182 -1.34 2.44 -6.72
N ILE A 183 -2.17 2.18 -7.74
CA ILE A 183 -3.18 3.15 -8.16
C ILE A 183 -4.33 3.24 -7.16
N HIS A 184 -4.71 2.12 -6.53
CA HIS A 184 -5.74 2.12 -5.49
C HIS A 184 -5.32 2.96 -4.27
N HIS A 185 -4.04 2.92 -3.88
CA HIS A 185 -3.50 3.80 -2.84
C HIS A 185 -3.59 5.28 -3.24
N CYS A 186 -3.28 5.61 -4.50
CA CYS A 186 -3.38 6.98 -5.00
C CYS A 186 -4.83 7.48 -5.00
N MET A 187 -5.77 6.66 -5.47
CA MET A 187 -7.19 7.00 -5.48
C MET A 187 -7.69 7.35 -4.06
N ARG A 188 -7.38 6.50 -3.07
CA ARG A 188 -7.74 6.76 -1.66
C ARG A 188 -7.03 7.98 -1.09
N ALA A 189 -5.78 8.23 -1.47
CA ALA A 189 -5.02 9.39 -1.02
C ALA A 189 -5.65 10.72 -1.48
N ILE A 190 -6.20 10.75 -2.72
CA ILE A 190 -6.95 11.91 -3.23
C ILE A 190 -8.18 12.15 -2.35
N GLY A 191 -8.96 11.12 -2.04
CA GLY A 191 -10.12 11.23 -1.15
C GLY A 191 -9.75 11.73 0.25
N SER A 192 -8.62 11.29 0.79
CA SER A 192 -8.12 11.75 2.08
C SER A 192 -7.71 13.23 2.03
N ALA A 193 -7.00 13.65 0.97
CA ALA A 193 -6.64 15.06 0.76
C ALA A 193 -7.90 15.93 0.60
N GLU A 194 -8.90 15.48 -0.14
CA GLU A 194 -10.20 16.15 -0.30
C GLU A 194 -10.89 16.34 1.04
N ARG A 195 -10.92 15.30 1.89
CA ARG A 195 -11.52 15.39 3.24
C ARG A 195 -10.80 16.40 4.11
N ALA A 196 -9.47 16.41 4.09
CA ALA A 196 -8.67 17.37 4.84
C ALA A 196 -8.90 18.79 4.33
N PHE A 197 -8.96 18.98 3.02
CA PHE A 197 -9.28 20.24 2.37
C PHE A 197 -10.66 20.78 2.80
N GLU A 198 -11.69 19.92 2.84
CA GLU A 198 -13.03 20.29 3.37
C GLU A 198 -12.94 20.79 4.82
N ILE A 199 -12.14 20.13 5.67
CA ILE A 199 -11.93 20.55 7.07
C ILE A 199 -11.29 21.95 7.11
N MET A 200 -10.25 22.20 6.31
CA MET A 200 -9.59 23.51 6.22
C MET A 200 -10.57 24.60 5.83
N CYS A 201 -11.35 24.39 4.76
CA CYS A 201 -12.30 25.37 4.27
C CYS A 201 -13.40 25.71 5.31
N ARG A 202 -13.93 24.70 5.98
CA ARG A 202 -14.92 24.90 7.06
C ARG A 202 -14.32 25.67 8.23
N HIS A 203 -13.11 25.30 8.66
CA HIS A 203 -12.41 25.99 9.74
C HIS A 203 -12.11 27.44 9.38
N ALA A 204 -11.61 27.71 8.19
CA ALA A 204 -11.29 29.06 7.71
C ALA A 204 -12.52 29.99 7.65
N ASN A 205 -13.71 29.44 7.43
CA ASN A 205 -14.97 30.20 7.38
C ASN A 205 -15.53 30.56 8.75
N VAL A 206 -15.12 29.88 9.82
CA VAL A 206 -15.65 30.11 11.19
C VAL A 206 -14.61 30.68 12.14
N ARG A 207 -13.33 30.31 12.01
CA ARG A 207 -12.27 30.76 12.91
C ARG A 207 -11.89 32.21 12.65
N GLU A 208 -11.86 33.01 13.70
CA GLU A 208 -11.43 34.41 13.65
C GLU A 208 -10.04 34.58 14.29
N SER A 209 -9.27 35.48 13.73
CA SER A 209 -7.97 35.93 14.24
C SER A 209 -7.69 37.35 13.76
N HIS A 210 -7.18 38.20 14.64
CA HIS A 210 -6.89 39.62 14.31
C HIS A 210 -8.05 40.31 13.60
N GLY A 211 -9.25 40.21 14.19
CA GLY A 211 -10.43 40.95 13.79
C GLY A 211 -11.12 40.49 12.49
N SER A 212 -10.74 39.37 11.91
CA SER A 212 -11.42 38.80 10.74
C SER A 212 -11.30 37.28 10.68
N LYS A 213 -12.15 36.64 9.86
CA LYS A 213 -12.10 35.19 9.61
C LYS A 213 -10.82 34.81 8.91
N LEU A 214 -10.31 33.60 9.17
CA LEU A 214 -9.11 33.09 8.50
C LEU A 214 -9.27 33.03 6.99
N GLY A 215 -10.46 32.69 6.48
CA GLY A 215 -10.75 32.69 5.04
C GLY A 215 -10.66 34.05 4.34
N GLN A 216 -10.59 35.14 5.11
CA GLN A 216 -10.35 36.50 4.58
C GLN A 216 -8.86 36.88 4.55
N LYS A 217 -7.98 36.02 5.08
CA LYS A 217 -6.53 36.23 5.07
C LYS A 217 -5.95 35.73 3.78
N GLN A 218 -5.12 36.54 3.13
CA GLN A 218 -4.55 36.24 1.80
C GLN A 218 -3.72 34.95 1.79
N PHE A 219 -2.91 34.66 2.83
CA PHE A 219 -2.16 33.40 2.94
C PHE A 219 -3.07 32.17 2.99
N VAL A 220 -4.22 32.26 3.70
CA VAL A 220 -5.17 31.13 3.79
C VAL A 220 -5.88 30.94 2.44
N GLN A 221 -6.21 32.03 1.74
CA GLN A 221 -6.79 31.95 0.39
C GLN A 221 -5.81 31.33 -0.61
N GLU A 222 -4.53 31.64 -0.50
CA GLU A 222 -3.45 31.01 -1.31
C GLU A 222 -3.40 29.51 -1.03
N TRP A 223 -3.38 29.08 0.25
CA TRP A 223 -3.36 27.66 0.62
C TRP A 223 -4.58 26.91 0.08
N ILE A 224 -5.77 27.51 0.15
CA ILE A 224 -7.03 26.92 -0.36
C ILE A 224 -6.95 26.79 -1.89
N ALA A 225 -6.57 27.85 -2.61
CA ALA A 225 -6.50 27.86 -4.07
C ALA A 225 -5.47 26.86 -4.60
N THR A 226 -4.26 26.87 -4.05
CA THR A 226 -3.18 25.95 -4.43
C THR A 226 -3.55 24.50 -4.14
N SER A 227 -4.11 24.20 -2.96
CA SER A 227 -4.54 22.86 -2.63
C SER A 227 -5.63 22.35 -3.58
N ARG A 228 -6.60 23.18 -3.97
CA ARG A 228 -7.63 22.79 -4.95
C ARG A 228 -7.00 22.44 -6.29
N MET A 229 -6.11 23.27 -6.81
CA MET A 229 -5.44 23.02 -8.09
C MET A 229 -4.62 21.73 -8.07
N GLU A 230 -3.86 21.49 -7.01
CA GLU A 230 -3.03 20.29 -6.86
C GLU A 230 -3.88 19.01 -6.74
N ILE A 231 -4.99 19.05 -6.00
CA ILE A 231 -5.92 17.91 -5.90
C ILE A 231 -6.51 17.57 -7.28
N GLU A 232 -6.96 18.58 -8.05
CA GLU A 232 -7.52 18.35 -9.39
C GLU A 232 -6.48 17.78 -10.37
N GLN A 233 -5.27 18.30 -10.36
CA GLN A 233 -4.16 17.79 -11.19
C GLN A 233 -3.86 16.31 -10.86
N ALA A 234 -3.77 15.98 -9.56
CA ALA A 234 -3.51 14.62 -9.10
C ALA A 234 -4.67 13.66 -9.45
N ARG A 235 -5.92 14.12 -9.32
CA ARG A 235 -7.13 13.37 -9.70
C ARG A 235 -7.14 13.04 -11.18
N LEU A 236 -6.96 14.04 -12.03
CA LEU A 236 -6.96 13.85 -13.49
C LEU A 236 -5.84 12.92 -13.94
N LEU A 237 -4.62 13.05 -13.38
CA LEU A 237 -3.52 12.15 -13.67
C LEU A 237 -3.83 10.71 -13.25
N THR A 238 -4.48 10.53 -12.10
CA THR A 238 -4.86 9.20 -11.58
C THR A 238 -5.96 8.56 -12.43
N GLN A 239 -6.98 9.32 -12.83
CA GLN A 239 -8.03 8.86 -13.72
C GLN A 239 -7.47 8.50 -15.11
N TYR A 240 -6.55 9.30 -15.64
CA TYR A 240 -5.85 9.00 -16.89
C TYR A 240 -5.05 7.70 -16.80
N ALA A 241 -4.32 7.49 -15.70
CA ALA A 241 -3.57 6.25 -15.48
C ALA A 241 -4.50 5.03 -15.38
N ALA A 242 -5.64 5.17 -14.68
CA ALA A 242 -6.66 4.13 -14.57
C ALA A 242 -7.30 3.78 -15.93
N TRP A 243 -7.70 4.80 -16.69
CA TRP A 243 -8.23 4.63 -18.05
C TRP A 243 -7.20 3.94 -18.96
N LYS A 244 -5.94 4.33 -18.90
CA LYS A 244 -4.88 3.72 -19.70
C LYS A 244 -4.66 2.25 -19.33
N MET A 245 -4.73 1.89 -18.03
CA MET A 245 -4.69 0.50 -17.60
C MET A 245 -5.81 -0.34 -18.23
N ASP A 246 -7.03 0.22 -18.29
CA ASP A 246 -8.19 -0.48 -18.85
C ASP A 246 -8.12 -0.58 -20.38
N SER A 247 -7.56 0.44 -21.05
CA SER A 247 -7.53 0.53 -22.51
C SER A 247 -6.39 -0.25 -23.16
N VAL A 248 -5.18 -0.24 -22.57
CA VAL A 248 -3.97 -0.82 -23.19
C VAL A 248 -3.22 -1.80 -22.28
N GLY A 249 -3.78 -2.11 -21.11
CA GLY A 249 -3.20 -3.02 -20.12
C GLY A 249 -2.15 -2.37 -19.22
N LYS A 250 -1.95 -2.98 -18.04
CA LYS A 250 -1.07 -2.45 -16.97
C LYS A 250 0.40 -2.29 -17.40
N GLU A 251 0.89 -3.15 -18.27
CA GLU A 251 2.30 -3.10 -18.72
C GLU A 251 2.58 -1.85 -19.55
N ASN A 252 1.61 -1.43 -20.36
CA ASN A 252 1.70 -0.22 -21.19
C ASN A 252 1.39 1.06 -20.39
N ALA A 253 0.70 0.94 -19.23
CA ALA A 253 0.42 2.04 -18.31
C ALA A 253 1.49 2.20 -17.20
N ARG A 254 2.58 1.45 -17.25
CA ARG A 254 3.59 1.39 -16.18
C ARG A 254 4.24 2.73 -15.86
N GLN A 255 4.38 3.61 -16.85
CA GLN A 255 4.94 4.95 -16.65
C GLN A 255 3.97 5.83 -15.88
N GLU A 256 2.70 5.84 -16.27
CA GLU A 256 1.65 6.61 -15.61
C GLU A 256 1.42 6.11 -14.18
N LEU A 257 1.47 4.80 -13.95
CA LEU A 257 1.42 4.22 -12.60
C LEU A 257 2.59 4.69 -11.73
N SER A 258 3.78 4.87 -12.32
CA SER A 258 4.93 5.44 -11.60
C SER A 258 4.75 6.94 -11.34
N MET A 259 4.18 7.70 -12.30
CA MET A 259 3.90 9.12 -12.14
C MET A 259 2.91 9.40 -11.00
N VAL A 260 1.76 8.70 -10.98
CA VAL A 260 0.75 8.89 -9.93
C VAL A 260 1.29 8.54 -8.55
N LYS A 261 2.14 7.52 -8.46
CA LYS A 261 2.74 7.08 -7.21
C LYS A 261 3.76 8.08 -6.62
N VAL A 262 4.27 9.00 -7.43
CA VAL A 262 5.07 10.15 -6.96
C VAL A 262 4.18 11.36 -6.72
N VAL A 263 3.37 11.74 -7.69
CA VAL A 263 2.58 12.99 -7.65
C VAL A 263 1.57 12.97 -6.50
N VAL A 264 0.78 11.91 -6.39
CA VAL A 264 -0.36 11.88 -5.45
C VAL A 264 0.05 11.88 -3.99
N PRO A 265 1.01 11.05 -3.52
CA PRO A 265 1.43 11.12 -2.12
C PRO A 265 2.10 12.45 -1.74
N ASN A 266 2.85 13.06 -2.66
CA ASN A 266 3.44 14.39 -2.43
C ASN A 266 2.35 15.46 -2.33
N MET A 267 1.40 15.51 -3.28
CA MET A 267 0.23 16.40 -3.21
C MET A 267 -0.54 16.24 -1.89
N MET A 268 -0.80 14.99 -1.47
CA MET A 268 -1.49 14.73 -0.20
C MET A 268 -0.73 15.31 0.99
N MET A 269 0.61 15.17 1.01
CA MET A 269 1.44 15.74 2.08
C MET A 269 1.39 17.26 2.10
N ASP A 270 1.50 17.91 0.94
CA ASP A 270 1.49 19.37 0.82
C ASP A 270 0.13 19.96 1.23
N VAL A 271 -0.97 19.33 0.81
CA VAL A 271 -2.33 19.71 1.23
C VAL A 271 -2.49 19.55 2.73
N LEU A 272 -2.10 18.40 3.29
CA LEU A 272 -2.24 18.12 4.73
C LEU A 272 -1.39 19.06 5.58
N ASP A 273 -0.19 19.43 5.14
CA ASP A 273 0.66 20.38 5.83
C ASP A 273 0.01 21.77 5.92
N ARG A 274 -0.56 22.25 4.81
CA ARG A 274 -1.33 23.51 4.80
C ARG A 274 -2.57 23.43 5.69
N VAL A 275 -3.26 22.29 5.69
CA VAL A 275 -4.42 22.08 6.57
C VAL A 275 -4.04 22.12 8.03
N MET A 276 -2.97 21.40 8.42
CA MET A 276 -2.44 21.41 9.79
C MET A 276 -2.05 22.83 10.21
N GLN A 277 -1.36 23.56 9.36
CA GLN A 277 -0.95 24.94 9.61
C GLN A 277 -2.17 25.85 9.79
N CYS A 278 -3.20 25.71 8.98
CA CYS A 278 -4.45 26.50 9.08
C CYS A 278 -5.22 26.22 10.39
N LEU A 279 -5.22 24.96 10.84
CA LEU A 279 -5.89 24.55 12.08
C LEU A 279 -5.06 24.90 13.34
N GLY A 280 -3.77 25.17 13.22
CA GLY A 280 -2.86 25.42 14.33
C GLY A 280 -2.73 24.18 15.24
N ALA A 281 -2.75 24.37 16.56
CA ALA A 281 -2.63 23.27 17.53
C ALA A 281 -3.65 22.14 17.32
N LEU A 282 -4.87 22.47 16.88
CA LEU A 282 -5.91 21.50 16.55
C LEU A 282 -5.48 20.57 15.40
N GLY A 283 -4.69 21.07 14.45
CA GLY A 283 -4.21 20.31 13.30
C GLY A 283 -3.19 19.22 13.65
N VAL A 284 -2.46 19.36 14.75
CA VAL A 284 -1.48 18.38 15.21
C VAL A 284 -2.00 17.50 16.35
N SER A 285 -3.20 17.77 16.85
CA SER A 285 -3.87 16.96 17.88
C SER A 285 -4.63 15.78 17.26
N ASP A 286 -4.97 14.82 18.11
CA ASP A 286 -5.84 13.69 17.70
C ASP A 286 -7.35 14.05 17.76
N ASP A 287 -7.71 15.31 18.09
CA ASP A 287 -9.11 15.80 18.04
C ASP A 287 -9.62 15.96 16.60
N THR A 288 -8.72 15.94 15.63
CA THR A 288 -9.04 15.87 14.21
C THR A 288 -8.33 14.70 13.54
N PRO A 289 -8.84 14.18 12.41
CA PRO A 289 -8.18 13.09 11.70
C PRO A 289 -6.91 13.53 10.94
N VAL A 290 -6.59 14.83 10.91
CA VAL A 290 -5.58 15.41 10.02
C VAL A 290 -4.18 14.89 10.33
N ALA A 291 -3.78 14.84 11.61
CA ALA A 291 -2.49 14.30 12.02
C ALA A 291 -2.31 12.82 11.63
N SER A 292 -3.36 12.01 11.79
CA SER A 292 -3.37 10.61 11.33
C SER A 292 -3.29 10.48 9.81
N MET A 293 -4.01 11.33 9.07
CA MET A 293 -3.93 11.39 7.61
C MET A 293 -2.53 11.75 7.14
N TRP A 294 -1.87 12.69 7.80
CA TRP A 294 -0.50 13.11 7.50
C TRP A 294 0.50 11.96 7.69
N ARG A 295 0.45 11.22 8.81
CA ARG A 295 1.27 10.03 9.04
C ARG A 295 1.09 8.99 7.93
N ASN A 296 -0.15 8.72 7.54
CA ASN A 296 -0.47 7.78 6.47
C ASN A 296 0.04 8.27 5.11
N GLY A 297 -0.14 9.55 4.79
CA GLY A 297 0.37 10.17 3.57
C GLY A 297 1.89 10.08 3.46
N ARG A 298 2.61 10.32 4.58
CA ARG A 298 4.08 10.18 4.60
C ARG A 298 4.54 8.76 4.32
N ALA A 299 3.83 7.77 4.86
CA ALA A 299 4.13 6.36 4.62
C ALA A 299 3.93 5.95 3.15
N LEU A 300 2.96 6.54 2.44
CA LEU A 300 2.71 6.25 1.02
C LEU A 300 3.86 6.64 0.09
N ARG A 301 4.73 7.58 0.49
CA ARG A 301 5.94 7.93 -0.27
C ARG A 301 7.03 6.86 -0.21
N ILE A 302 6.86 5.85 0.65
CA ILE A 302 7.80 4.75 0.89
C ILE A 302 7.19 3.41 0.46
N ALA A 303 5.94 3.14 0.87
CA ALA A 303 5.25 1.87 0.62
C ALA A 303 5.03 1.61 -0.89
N ASP A 304 5.05 0.35 -1.31
CA ASP A 304 4.87 -0.11 -2.70
C ASP A 304 5.85 0.50 -3.71
N GLY A 305 7.04 0.82 -3.24
CA GLY A 305 8.13 1.49 -3.95
C GLY A 305 8.24 2.97 -3.57
N PRO A 306 9.42 3.39 -3.09
CA PRO A 306 9.65 4.80 -2.75
C PRO A 306 9.65 5.70 -3.99
N ASP A 307 9.47 7.02 -3.75
CA ASP A 307 9.46 8.05 -4.81
C ASP A 307 10.65 7.90 -5.78
N GLU A 308 11.82 7.57 -5.25
CA GLU A 308 13.08 7.45 -6.01
C GLU A 308 13.04 6.29 -7.02
N VAL A 309 12.46 5.15 -6.64
CA VAL A 309 12.29 3.99 -7.54
C VAL A 309 11.34 4.35 -8.68
N HIS A 310 10.23 5.04 -8.39
CA HIS A 310 9.28 5.45 -9.42
C HIS A 310 9.87 6.53 -10.35
N LYS A 311 10.60 7.52 -9.80
CA LYS A 311 11.32 8.52 -10.59
C LYS A 311 12.35 7.88 -11.52
N MET A 312 13.10 6.87 -11.03
CA MET A 312 14.05 6.11 -11.84
C MET A 312 13.34 5.39 -13.00
N VAL A 313 12.17 4.77 -12.75
CA VAL A 313 11.39 4.09 -13.79
C VAL A 313 10.94 5.09 -14.87
N ILE A 314 10.43 6.24 -14.47
CA ILE A 314 10.00 7.30 -15.39
C ILE A 314 11.19 7.76 -16.25
N ALA A 315 12.31 8.15 -15.61
CA ALA A 315 13.48 8.65 -16.29
C ALA A 315 14.06 7.64 -17.30
N ARG A 316 14.20 6.37 -16.90
CA ARG A 316 14.71 5.30 -17.79
C ARG A 316 13.82 5.10 -19.03
N ARG A 317 12.49 5.18 -18.86
CA ARG A 317 11.56 5.04 -20.00
C ARG A 317 11.64 6.24 -20.95
N GLU A 318 11.71 7.45 -20.40
CA GLU A 318 11.90 8.65 -21.24
C GLU A 318 13.22 8.62 -22.00
N LEU A 319 14.34 8.35 -21.33
CA LEU A 319 15.63 8.24 -22.00
C LEU A 319 15.63 7.19 -23.12
N LYS A 320 14.94 6.04 -22.92
CA LYS A 320 14.84 5.01 -23.96
C LYS A 320 14.04 5.47 -25.20
N ARG A 321 13.16 6.47 -25.08
CA ARG A 321 12.41 7.01 -26.24
C ARG A 321 13.27 7.80 -27.20
N PHE A 322 14.43 8.28 -26.75
CA PHE A 322 15.34 9.14 -27.50
C PHE A 322 16.71 8.47 -27.73
N ALA A 323 16.85 7.18 -27.39
CA ALA A 323 18.02 6.36 -27.69
C ALA A 323 17.77 5.54 -28.97
#